data_e116b3ab597d12c8c6dbb0bde2130ba7
#
_entry.id   e116b3ab597d12c8c6dbb0bde2130ba7
#
_cell.length_a   1.000
_cell.length_b   1.000
_cell.length_c   1.000
_cell.angle_alpha   90.00
_cell.angle_beta   90.00
_cell.angle_gamma   90.00
#
_symmetry.space_group_name_H-M   'P 1'
#
loop_
_entity.id
_entity.type
_entity.pdbx_description
1 polymer ?
#
loop_
_entity_poly.entity_id
_entity_poly.type
_entity_poly.pdbx_seq_one_letter_code
_entity_poly.pdbx_strand_id
1 'polypeptide(L)' 'MENKTARITILIDPIKKKAFEELCAHQDRTPSQVIRQLIREYLSQHDIEYSAKPNNSPAK' A
#
# COMPACT_ATOMS: atom_id res chain seq x y z
N MET A 1 -12.44 10.83 2.72
CA MET A 1 -11.03 11.08 2.82
C MET A 1 -10.33 10.02 3.61
N GLU A 2 -9.16 9.68 3.18
CA GLU A 2 -8.43 8.63 3.83
C GLU A 2 -7.74 9.13 5.08
N ASN A 3 -7.83 8.38 6.14
CA ASN A 3 -7.22 8.74 7.39
C ASN A 3 -5.93 7.96 7.56
N LYS A 4 -4.81 8.60 7.49
CA LYS A 4 -3.53 7.93 7.47
C LYS A 4 -2.90 7.91 8.85
N THR A 5 -3.56 7.27 9.76
CA THR A 5 -3.08 7.22 11.13
C THR A 5 -2.38 5.93 11.50
N ALA A 6 -2.36 4.95 10.61
CA ALA A 6 -1.67 3.70 10.88
C ALA A 6 -0.46 3.57 9.96
N ARG A 7 0.48 2.75 10.35
CA ARG A 7 1.62 2.55 9.50
C ARG A 7 2.08 1.11 9.56
N ILE A 8 2.78 0.70 8.51
CA ILE A 8 3.35 -0.62 8.41
C ILE A 8 4.86 -0.46 8.29
N THR A 9 5.59 -1.27 9.01
CA THR A 9 7.03 -1.28 8.91
C THR A 9 7.49 -2.67 8.49
N ILE A 10 8.32 -2.73 7.48
CA ILE A 10 8.87 -4.00 7.03
C ILE A 10 10.36 -3.85 6.83
N LEU A 11 11.06 -4.96 6.95
CA LEU A 11 12.46 -5.03 6.62
C LEU A 11 12.60 -5.72 5.27
N ILE A 12 13.46 -5.18 4.44
CA ILE A 12 13.59 -5.70 3.09
C ILE A 12 15.06 -5.65 2.69
N ASP A 13 15.44 -6.56 1.84
CA ASP A 13 16.79 -6.63 1.29
C ASP A 13 17.15 -5.27 0.68
N PRO A 14 18.31 -4.69 1.04
CA PRO A 14 18.68 -3.38 0.49
C PRO A 14 18.72 -3.33 -1.02
N ILE A 15 19.11 -4.41 -1.66
CA ILE A 15 19.15 -4.43 -3.12
C ILE A 15 17.75 -4.34 -3.69
N LYS A 16 16.81 -5.06 -3.09
CA LYS A 16 15.42 -5.01 -3.55
C LYS A 16 14.79 -3.65 -3.26
N LYS A 17 15.16 -3.05 -2.13
CA LYS A 17 14.63 -1.74 -1.81
C LYS A 17 15.08 -0.72 -2.85
N LYS A 18 16.35 -0.76 -3.22
CA LYS A 18 16.86 0.17 -4.19
C LYS A 18 16.21 -0.03 -5.55
N ALA A 19 16.06 -1.27 -5.97
CA ALA A 19 15.43 -1.56 -7.26
C ALA A 19 13.99 -1.06 -7.27
N PHE A 20 13.29 -1.26 -6.17
CA PHE A 20 11.90 -0.82 -6.07
C PHE A 20 11.82 0.70 -6.16
N GLU A 21 12.70 1.40 -5.44
CA GLU A 21 12.66 2.85 -5.45
C GLU A 21 13.02 3.41 -6.82
N GLU A 22 13.97 2.78 -7.50
CA GLU A 22 14.32 3.22 -8.83
C GLU A 22 13.19 3.02 -9.82
N LEU A 23 12.51 1.90 -9.71
CA LEU A 23 11.37 1.66 -10.58
C LEU A 23 10.26 2.67 -10.32
N CYS A 24 10.00 2.98 -9.07
CA CYS A 24 9.01 3.98 -8.74
C CYS A 24 9.36 5.33 -9.35
N ALA A 25 10.63 5.70 -9.27
CA ALA A 25 11.07 6.96 -9.85
C ALA A 25 10.87 6.99 -11.35
N HIS A 26 11.14 5.86 -12.00
CA HIS A 26 10.93 5.76 -13.44
C HIS A 26 9.46 5.95 -13.80
N GLN A 27 8.57 5.55 -12.93
CA GLN A 27 7.14 5.68 -13.18
C GLN A 27 6.59 6.97 -12.63
N ASP A 28 7.47 7.83 -12.13
CA ASP A 28 7.06 9.12 -11.60
C ASP A 28 6.08 8.96 -10.45
N ARG A 29 6.36 8.00 -9.58
CA ARG A 29 5.52 7.70 -8.44
C ARG A 29 6.38 7.56 -7.20
N THR A 30 5.82 7.83 -6.04
CA THR A 30 6.55 7.61 -4.80
C THR A 30 6.39 6.16 -4.37
N PRO A 31 7.35 5.64 -3.62
CA PRO A 31 7.21 4.29 -3.08
C PRO A 31 5.94 4.11 -2.26
N SER A 32 5.58 5.12 -1.49
CA SER A 32 4.36 5.03 -0.68
C SER A 32 3.12 4.88 -1.53
N GLN A 33 3.05 5.61 -2.64
CA GLN A 33 1.91 5.49 -3.54
C GLN A 33 1.81 4.11 -4.14
N VAL A 34 2.95 3.57 -4.56
CA VAL A 34 2.95 2.25 -5.17
C VAL A 34 2.56 1.19 -4.15
N ILE A 35 3.09 1.29 -2.94
CA ILE A 35 2.78 0.32 -1.91
C ILE A 35 1.29 0.35 -1.57
N ARG A 36 0.72 1.53 -1.45
CA ARG A 36 -0.71 1.63 -1.14
C ARG A 36 -1.55 1.04 -2.26
N GLN A 37 -1.13 1.26 -3.50
CA GLN A 37 -1.83 0.66 -4.62
C GLN A 37 -1.74 -0.85 -4.61
N LEU A 38 -0.55 -1.38 -4.33
CA LEU A 38 -0.37 -2.83 -4.26
C LEU A 38 -1.23 -3.45 -3.17
N ILE A 39 -1.33 -2.78 -2.04
CA ILE A 39 -2.17 -3.28 -0.96
C ILE A 39 -3.63 -3.30 -1.39
N ARG A 40 -4.09 -2.24 -2.04
CA ARG A 40 -5.47 -2.21 -2.52
C ARG A 40 -5.74 -3.34 -3.48
N GLU A 41 -4.80 -3.58 -4.40
CA GLU A 41 -4.99 -4.63 -5.38
C GLU A 41 -4.97 -6.00 -4.74
N TYR A 42 -4.11 -6.19 -3.76
CA TYR A 42 -4.04 -7.46 -3.07
C TYR A 42 -5.33 -7.74 -2.32
N LEU A 43 -5.85 -6.75 -1.63
CA LEU A 43 -7.12 -6.91 -0.92
C LEU A 43 -8.25 -7.19 -1.88
N SER A 44 -8.25 -6.52 -3.01
CA SER A 44 -9.28 -6.73 -4.01
C SER A 44 -9.25 -8.14 -4.56
N GLN A 45 -8.05 -8.67 -4.77
CA GLN A 45 -7.91 -10.02 -5.27
C GLN A 45 -8.49 -11.05 -4.32
N HIS A 46 -8.55 -10.73 -3.05
CA HIS A 46 -9.05 -11.63 -2.04
C HIS A 46 -10.44 -11.25 -1.56
N ASP A 47 -11.09 -10.36 -2.29
CA ASP A 47 -12.47 -9.96 -1.99
C ASP A 47 -12.62 -9.37 -0.60
N ILE A 48 -11.59 -8.66 -0.16
CA ILE A 48 -11.66 -8.00 1.13
C ILE A 48 -12.22 -6.62 0.95
N GLU A 49 -13.28 -6.33 1.66
CA GLU A 49 -13.90 -5.02 1.57
C GLU A 49 -13.20 -4.06 2.50
N TYR A 50 -12.71 -2.98 1.98
CA TYR A 50 -12.03 -2.00 2.80
C TYR A 50 -12.46 -0.58 2.48
N SER A 51 -13.56 -0.46 1.78
CA SER A 51 -13.95 0.86 1.29
C SER A 51 -14.18 1.79 2.46
N ALA A 52 -14.28 3.03 2.15
CA ALA A 52 -14.36 4.05 3.17
C ALA A 52 -15.67 4.12 3.88
N LYS A 53 -16.50 3.16 3.72
CA LYS A 53 -17.77 3.19 4.42
C LYS A 53 -17.54 3.20 5.91
N PRO A 54 -18.19 4.08 6.59
CA PRO A 54 -17.92 4.22 8.01
C PRO A 54 -18.22 2.99 8.82
N ASN A 55 -19.19 2.25 8.43
CA ASN A 55 -19.55 1.09 9.19
C ASN A 55 -18.73 -0.09 8.88
N ASN A 56 -17.71 0.14 8.16
CA ASN A 56 -16.96 -0.94 7.73
C ASN A 56 -16.03 -1.42 8.72
N SER A 57 -15.99 -1.23 9.52
CA SER A 57 -15.12 -1.64 10.32
C SER A 57 -14.62 -2.76 10.47
N PRO A 58 -14.40 -3.29 10.47
CA PRO A 58 -13.98 -4.10 10.85
C PRO A 58 -12.99 -4.53 11.04
N ALA A 59 -12.93 -4.40 11.16
CA ALA A 59 -12.23 -4.87 11.36
C ALA A 59 -11.47 -5.22 11.07
N LYS A 60 -11.39 -4.94 11.09
CA LYS A 60 -10.82 -5.23 10.78
C LYS A 60 -10.44 -5.27 10.81
#